data_378fc30e6e7f4b72412d812310480b29
#
_entry.id   378fc30e6e7f4b72412d812310480b29
#
_cell.length_a   1.000
_cell.length_b   1.000
_cell.length_c   1.000
_cell.angle_alpha   90.00
_cell.angle_beta   90.00
_cell.angle_gamma   90.00
#
_symmetry.space_group_name_H-M   'P 1'
#
loop_
_entity.id
_entity.type
_entity.pdbx_description
1 polymer ?
#
loop_
_entity_poly.entity_id
_entity_poly.type
_entity_poly.pdbx_seq_one_letter_code
_entity_poly.pdbx_strand_id
1 'polypeptide(L)'
;MPIKIIDGLSAKEKLHEEGIATIDRRKALHQDIRPLRILILNLMPLKKITELQYLRLLGDSPLQIEVDFCHTVTHISSNTDASYLDANYRTYDEIKDTYYDGFIITGAPVETLPFEEVDYWPELVKYLDWSRTHVYSTLHICWGAQAGLFHHHGIPKHPLPTKMSGIFRHRPLDPNHPLLR
;
A
#
# COMPACT_ATOMS: atom_id res chain seq x y z
N MET A 1 2.50 -19.91 3.59
CA MET A 1 2.33 -20.23 2.14
C MET A 1 3.12 -19.21 1.34
N PRO A 2 3.57 -19.52 0.09
CA PRO A 2 4.34 -18.57 -0.68
C PRO A 2 3.53 -17.33 -1.07
N ILE A 3 4.14 -16.16 -0.99
CA ILE A 3 3.56 -14.92 -1.50
C ILE A 3 3.68 -14.88 -3.03
N LYS A 4 2.59 -14.54 -3.71
CA LYS A 4 2.56 -14.43 -5.17
C LYS A 4 2.96 -13.03 -5.60
N ILE A 5 4.04 -12.94 -6.35
CA ILE A 5 4.61 -11.66 -6.80
C ILE A 5 4.79 -11.63 -8.32
N ILE A 6 4.97 -10.44 -8.88
CA ILE A 6 5.26 -10.24 -10.29
C ILE A 6 6.66 -10.75 -10.61
N ASP A 7 6.80 -11.41 -11.76
CA ASP A 7 8.11 -11.83 -12.27
C ASP A 7 8.98 -10.59 -12.54
N GLY A 8 10.21 -10.62 -12.07
CA GLY A 8 11.16 -9.51 -12.25
C GLY A 8 11.14 -8.44 -11.14
N LEU A 9 10.28 -8.60 -10.13
CA LEU A 9 10.30 -7.68 -8.98
C LEU A 9 11.64 -7.76 -8.23
N SER A 10 12.27 -6.63 -7.98
CA SER A 10 13.62 -6.55 -7.36
C SER A 10 13.66 -7.14 -5.94
N ALA A 11 12.55 -7.17 -5.24
CA ALA A 11 12.45 -7.75 -3.90
C ALA A 11 12.58 -9.29 -3.87
N LYS A 12 12.41 -9.99 -5.00
CA LYS A 12 12.34 -11.46 -5.05
C LYS A 12 13.57 -12.16 -4.49
N GLU A 13 14.76 -11.73 -4.94
CA GLU A 13 16.03 -12.33 -4.50
C GLU A 13 16.24 -12.15 -2.99
N LYS A 14 15.97 -10.93 -2.49
CA LYS A 14 16.14 -10.61 -1.08
C LYS A 14 15.18 -11.39 -0.18
N LEU A 15 13.93 -11.53 -0.59
CA LEU A 15 12.93 -12.35 0.12
C LEU A 15 13.37 -13.82 0.21
N HIS A 16 13.93 -14.35 -0.88
CA HIS A 16 14.44 -15.72 -0.92
C HIS A 16 15.64 -15.93 0.01
N GLU A 17 16.58 -14.97 0.06
CA GLU A 17 17.70 -14.99 1.02
C GLU A 17 17.22 -14.98 2.47
N GLU A 18 16.10 -14.33 2.75
CA GLU A 18 15.49 -14.24 4.08
C GLU A 18 14.57 -15.42 4.42
N GLY A 19 14.52 -16.43 3.54
CA GLY A 19 13.69 -17.64 3.76
C GLY A 19 12.19 -17.42 3.53
N ILE A 20 11.78 -16.28 2.98
CA ILE A 20 10.40 -16.00 2.63
C ILE A 20 10.08 -16.63 1.28
N ALA A 21 9.14 -17.59 1.28
CA ALA A 21 8.76 -18.30 0.07
C ALA A 21 7.96 -17.41 -0.89
N THR A 22 8.44 -17.32 -2.13
CA THR A 22 7.75 -16.62 -3.22
C THR A 22 7.31 -17.58 -4.31
N ILE A 23 6.23 -17.25 -5.01
CA ILE A 23 5.75 -18.00 -6.19
C ILE A 23 5.47 -17.06 -7.35
N ASP A 24 5.93 -17.44 -8.53
CA ASP A 24 5.67 -16.69 -9.75
C ASP A 24 4.21 -16.87 -10.19
N ARG A 25 3.65 -15.88 -10.89
CA ARG A 25 2.25 -15.92 -11.38
C ARG A 25 1.95 -17.16 -12.19
N ARG A 26 2.86 -17.59 -13.07
CA ARG A 26 2.68 -18.78 -13.91
C ARG A 26 2.54 -20.07 -13.11
N LYS A 27 3.39 -20.25 -12.09
CA LYS A 27 3.33 -21.42 -11.20
C LYS A 27 2.08 -21.44 -10.36
N ALA A 28 1.60 -20.25 -9.93
CA ALA A 28 0.40 -20.11 -9.13
C ALA A 28 -0.89 -20.49 -9.91
N LEU A 29 -0.90 -20.42 -11.23
CA LEU A 29 -2.04 -20.82 -12.06
C LEU A 29 -2.38 -22.34 -11.97
N HIS A 30 -1.44 -23.15 -11.48
CA HIS A 30 -1.64 -24.59 -11.30
C HIS A 30 -2.06 -24.97 -9.87
N GLN A 31 -2.35 -23.98 -9.02
CA GLN A 31 -2.81 -24.20 -7.66
C GLN A 31 -4.31 -23.91 -7.58
N ASP A 32 -5.06 -24.83 -7.02
CA ASP A 32 -6.51 -24.68 -6.77
C ASP A 32 -6.75 -23.93 -5.44
N ILE A 33 -6.16 -22.75 -5.33
CA ILE A 33 -6.25 -21.88 -4.14
C ILE A 33 -6.56 -20.46 -4.61
N ARG A 34 -7.63 -19.87 -4.07
CA ARG A 34 -7.90 -18.44 -4.23
C ARG A 34 -6.99 -17.64 -3.29
N PRO A 35 -5.99 -16.93 -3.78
CA PRO A 35 -5.16 -16.08 -2.95
C PRO A 35 -5.96 -14.85 -2.48
N LEU A 36 -5.59 -14.28 -1.35
CA LEU A 36 -6.00 -12.93 -0.98
C LEU A 36 -5.28 -11.93 -1.90
N ARG A 37 -6.04 -11.07 -2.56
CA ARG A 37 -5.51 -10.05 -3.46
C ARG A 37 -5.34 -8.74 -2.71
N ILE A 38 -4.10 -8.30 -2.58
CA ILE A 38 -3.72 -7.07 -1.88
C ILE A 38 -3.15 -6.08 -2.89
N LEU A 39 -3.74 -4.89 -2.95
CA LEU A 39 -3.20 -3.76 -3.69
C LEU A 39 -2.40 -2.87 -2.74
N ILE A 40 -1.27 -2.34 -3.18
CA ILE A 40 -0.46 -1.39 -2.42
C ILE A 40 -0.22 -0.14 -3.25
N LEU A 41 -0.83 0.99 -2.86
CA LEU A 41 -0.51 2.31 -3.42
C LEU A 41 0.75 2.82 -2.72
N ASN A 42 1.86 2.74 -3.44
CA ASN A 42 3.17 3.09 -2.93
C ASN A 42 3.49 4.56 -3.25
N LEU A 43 3.26 5.45 -2.29
CA LEU A 43 3.55 6.89 -2.38
C LEU A 43 4.95 7.25 -1.86
N MET A 44 5.71 6.25 -1.35
CA MET A 44 7.04 6.47 -0.81
C MET A 44 8.06 6.76 -1.92
N PRO A 45 9.06 7.63 -1.66
CA PRO A 45 10.08 7.98 -2.64
C PRO A 45 11.01 6.80 -2.98
N LEU A 46 11.36 5.95 -2.00
CA LEU A 46 12.22 4.78 -2.19
C LEU A 46 11.37 3.52 -2.39
N LYS A 47 10.74 3.40 -3.56
CA LYS A 47 9.74 2.38 -3.85
C LYS A 47 10.23 0.95 -3.61
N LYS A 48 11.41 0.59 -4.10
CA LYS A 48 11.97 -0.77 -3.97
C LYS A 48 12.21 -1.20 -2.52
N ILE A 49 12.59 -0.25 -1.66
CA ILE A 49 12.75 -0.51 -0.22
C ILE A 49 11.38 -0.76 0.43
N THR A 50 10.42 0.07 0.08
CA THR A 50 9.04 -0.05 0.57
C THR A 50 8.38 -1.36 0.11
N GLU A 51 8.55 -1.75 -1.14
CA GLU A 51 8.12 -3.05 -1.66
C GLU A 51 8.62 -4.21 -0.78
N LEU A 52 9.94 -4.24 -0.54
CA LEU A 52 10.57 -5.28 0.26
C LEU A 52 10.00 -5.33 1.68
N GLN A 53 9.79 -4.18 2.32
CA GLN A 53 9.24 -4.09 3.67
C GLN A 53 7.83 -4.68 3.75
N TYR A 54 6.93 -4.31 2.83
CA TYR A 54 5.57 -4.84 2.81
C TYR A 54 5.52 -6.33 2.45
N LEU A 55 6.33 -6.74 1.48
CA LEU A 55 6.37 -8.16 1.08
C LEU A 55 6.92 -9.07 2.19
N ARG A 56 7.85 -8.59 3.03
CA ARG A 56 8.29 -9.31 4.22
C ARG A 56 7.14 -9.54 5.20
N LEU A 57 6.37 -8.48 5.49
CA LEU A 57 5.25 -8.57 6.43
C LEU A 57 4.13 -9.47 5.91
N LEU A 58 3.77 -9.32 4.63
CA LEU A 58 2.70 -10.10 4.01
C LEU A 58 3.13 -11.55 3.72
N GLY A 59 4.44 -11.77 3.47
CA GLY A 59 4.99 -13.10 3.20
C GLY A 59 5.05 -14.01 4.43
N ASP A 60 5.07 -13.46 5.63
CA ASP A 60 4.98 -14.18 6.90
C ASP A 60 3.53 -14.48 7.30
N SER A 61 2.75 -14.97 6.35
CA SER A 61 1.34 -15.31 6.51
C SER A 61 1.09 -16.79 6.20
N PRO A 62 0.22 -17.47 6.96
CA PRO A 62 -0.24 -18.82 6.61
C PRO A 62 -1.15 -18.83 5.38
N LEU A 63 -1.65 -17.68 4.94
CA LEU A 63 -2.51 -17.54 3.77
C LEU A 63 -1.70 -17.24 2.53
N GLN A 64 -2.17 -17.71 1.38
CA GLN A 64 -1.58 -17.28 0.11
C GLN A 64 -2.04 -15.87 -0.23
N ILE A 65 -1.08 -15.00 -0.51
CA ILE A 65 -1.33 -13.59 -0.82
C ILE A 65 -0.78 -13.30 -2.21
N GLU A 66 -1.56 -12.61 -3.02
CA GLU A 66 -1.16 -12.00 -4.30
C GLU A 66 -1.06 -10.48 -4.10
N VAL A 67 0.09 -9.89 -4.40
CA VAL A 67 0.32 -8.46 -4.25
C VAL A 67 0.45 -7.80 -5.62
N ASP A 68 -0.33 -6.76 -5.83
CA ASP A 68 -0.17 -5.78 -6.90
C ASP A 68 0.30 -4.45 -6.29
N PHE A 69 1.26 -3.79 -6.94
CA PHE A 69 1.65 -2.43 -6.61
C PHE A 69 1.03 -1.44 -7.58
N CYS A 70 0.64 -0.28 -7.08
CA CYS A 70 0.23 0.84 -7.91
C CYS A 70 0.91 2.14 -7.48
N HIS A 71 0.92 3.10 -8.39
CA HIS A 71 1.48 4.43 -8.19
C HIS A 71 0.58 5.49 -8.82
N THR A 72 0.82 6.75 -8.50
CA THR A 72 0.18 7.88 -9.15
C THR A 72 0.95 8.27 -10.40
N VAL A 73 0.27 8.42 -11.54
CA VAL A 73 0.90 8.81 -12.82
C VAL A 73 1.13 10.31 -12.93
N THR A 74 0.39 11.09 -12.16
CA THR A 74 0.51 12.57 -12.12
C THR A 74 1.78 13.03 -11.41
N HIS A 75 2.44 12.13 -10.66
CA HIS A 75 3.70 12.41 -9.97
C HIS A 75 4.88 11.69 -10.62
N ILE A 76 5.89 12.44 -11.05
CA ILE A 76 7.12 11.88 -11.60
C ILE A 76 8.04 11.45 -10.47
N SER A 77 8.29 10.16 -10.36
CA SER A 77 9.23 9.63 -9.35
C SER A 77 10.67 10.01 -9.70
N SER A 78 11.36 10.70 -8.80
CA SER A 78 12.78 11.06 -8.98
C SER A 78 13.76 9.94 -8.62
N ASN A 79 13.30 8.93 -7.86
CA ASN A 79 14.15 7.88 -7.29
C ASN A 79 13.89 6.48 -7.86
N THR A 80 13.04 6.38 -8.89
CA THR A 80 12.69 5.09 -9.50
C THR A 80 12.49 5.31 -11.00
N ASP A 81 13.18 4.50 -11.80
CA ASP A 81 13.11 4.58 -13.26
C ASP A 81 11.69 4.31 -13.76
N ALA A 82 11.25 5.06 -14.77
CA ALA A 82 9.94 4.90 -15.38
C ALA A 82 9.72 3.48 -15.91
N SER A 83 10.74 2.90 -16.56
CA SER A 83 10.69 1.52 -17.07
C SER A 83 10.45 0.47 -15.98
N TYR A 84 10.96 0.72 -14.76
CA TYR A 84 10.69 -0.15 -13.63
C TYR A 84 9.24 -0.02 -13.15
N LEU A 85 8.71 1.21 -13.12
CA LEU A 85 7.31 1.45 -12.78
C LEU A 85 6.37 0.81 -13.79
N ASP A 86 6.60 1.03 -15.07
CA ASP A 86 5.79 0.45 -16.16
C ASP A 86 5.76 -1.08 -16.12
N ALA A 87 6.86 -1.71 -15.72
CA ALA A 87 6.96 -3.18 -15.64
C ALA A 87 6.33 -3.78 -14.36
N ASN A 88 6.34 -3.06 -13.24
CA ASN A 88 6.04 -3.63 -11.92
C ASN A 88 4.86 -2.96 -11.19
N TYR A 89 4.44 -1.78 -11.62
CA TYR A 89 3.34 -1.03 -11.02
C TYR A 89 2.16 -0.92 -11.96
N ARG A 90 0.98 -0.82 -11.38
CA ARG A 90 -0.26 -0.55 -12.10
C ARG A 90 -0.68 0.89 -11.92
N THR A 91 -1.36 1.42 -12.92
CA THR A 91 -2.03 2.71 -12.87
C THR A 91 -3.47 2.55 -12.35
N TYR A 92 -4.11 3.65 -12.00
CA TYR A 92 -5.52 3.65 -11.62
C TYR A 92 -6.41 3.04 -12.71
N ASP A 93 -6.17 3.41 -13.97
CA ASP A 93 -6.98 2.93 -15.10
C ASP A 93 -6.89 1.42 -15.32
N GLU A 94 -5.78 0.80 -14.94
CA GLU A 94 -5.60 -0.65 -15.04
C GLU A 94 -6.26 -1.44 -13.92
N ILE A 95 -6.59 -0.78 -12.79
CA ILE A 95 -7.15 -1.47 -11.61
C ILE A 95 -8.60 -1.12 -11.32
N LYS A 96 -9.14 -0.05 -11.90
CA LYS A 96 -10.45 0.53 -11.54
C LYS A 96 -11.63 -0.44 -11.60
N ASP A 97 -11.56 -1.45 -12.47
CA ASP A 97 -12.61 -2.48 -12.65
C ASP A 97 -12.29 -3.78 -11.88
N THR A 98 -11.24 -3.77 -11.05
CA THR A 98 -10.76 -4.94 -10.31
C THR A 98 -11.15 -4.84 -8.84
N TYR A 99 -11.53 -5.98 -8.25
CA TYR A 99 -11.82 -6.09 -6.81
C TYR A 99 -10.62 -6.66 -6.06
N TYR A 100 -10.34 -6.10 -4.87
CA TYR A 100 -9.28 -6.55 -3.97
C TYR A 100 -9.83 -6.88 -2.58
N ASP A 101 -9.20 -7.85 -1.91
CA ASP A 101 -9.50 -8.20 -0.52
C ASP A 101 -8.91 -7.16 0.45
N GLY A 102 -7.79 -6.56 0.09
CA GLY A 102 -7.15 -5.51 0.88
C GLY A 102 -6.48 -4.44 0.02
N PHE A 103 -6.43 -3.23 0.54
CA PHE A 103 -5.75 -2.10 -0.06
C PHE A 103 -4.89 -1.39 0.99
N ILE A 104 -3.63 -1.17 0.69
CA ILE A 104 -2.70 -0.45 1.58
C ILE A 104 -2.31 0.86 0.90
N ILE A 105 -2.57 1.98 1.56
CA ILE A 105 -2.10 3.30 1.14
C ILE A 105 -0.93 3.67 2.05
N THR A 106 0.25 3.82 1.48
CA THR A 106 1.47 4.11 2.24
C THR A 106 1.53 5.57 2.70
N GLY A 107 2.50 5.90 3.52
CA GLY A 107 2.87 7.29 3.78
C GLY A 107 3.50 7.96 2.56
N ALA A 108 3.67 9.28 2.68
CA ALA A 108 4.40 10.12 1.74
C ALA A 108 5.07 11.26 2.49
N PRO A 109 6.26 11.74 2.07
CA PRO A 109 6.98 12.83 2.75
C PRO A 109 6.45 14.22 2.35
N VAL A 110 5.15 14.42 2.41
CA VAL A 110 4.44 15.66 2.04
C VAL A 110 3.55 16.18 3.17
N GLU A 111 3.87 15.81 4.40
CA GLU A 111 3.07 16.11 5.59
C GLU A 111 2.93 17.60 5.88
N THR A 112 3.84 18.42 5.40
CA THR A 112 3.82 19.87 5.60
C THR A 112 2.98 20.63 4.58
N LEU A 113 2.66 20.01 3.44
CA LEU A 113 1.84 20.64 2.39
C LEU A 113 0.34 20.48 2.71
N PRO A 114 -0.50 21.48 2.45
CA PRO A 114 -1.94 21.27 2.33
C PRO A 114 -2.24 20.10 1.39
N PHE A 115 -3.34 19.38 1.62
CA PHE A 115 -3.65 18.20 0.79
C PHE A 115 -3.85 18.58 -0.67
N GLU A 116 -4.53 19.67 -0.94
CA GLU A 116 -4.87 20.17 -2.26
C GLU A 116 -3.65 20.69 -3.05
N GLU A 117 -2.54 21.00 -2.36
CA GLU A 117 -1.28 21.42 -2.99
C GLU A 117 -0.37 20.24 -3.37
N VAL A 118 -0.74 19.01 -2.97
CA VAL A 118 0.00 17.81 -3.39
C VAL A 118 -0.36 17.50 -4.85
N ASP A 119 0.63 17.43 -5.71
CA ASP A 119 0.49 17.30 -7.18
C ASP A 119 -0.38 16.12 -7.63
N TYR A 120 -0.33 15.00 -6.89
CA TYR A 120 -1.15 13.81 -7.16
C TYR A 120 -2.44 13.75 -6.32
N TRP A 121 -2.82 14.80 -5.59
CA TRP A 121 -4.02 14.77 -4.76
C TRP A 121 -5.30 14.40 -5.53
N PRO A 122 -5.58 14.99 -6.72
CA PRO A 122 -6.79 14.62 -7.47
C PRO A 122 -6.82 13.16 -7.90
N GLU A 123 -5.67 12.56 -8.15
CA GLU A 123 -5.56 11.14 -8.48
C GLU A 123 -5.73 10.26 -7.24
N LEU A 124 -5.13 10.65 -6.11
CA LEU A 124 -5.30 9.96 -4.83
C LEU A 124 -6.77 9.91 -4.40
N VAL A 125 -7.52 11.00 -4.60
CA VAL A 125 -8.96 11.04 -4.33
C VAL A 125 -9.71 9.96 -5.10
N LYS A 126 -9.36 9.71 -6.38
CA LYS A 126 -9.95 8.60 -7.16
C LYS A 126 -9.71 7.24 -6.50
N TYR A 127 -8.49 6.97 -6.01
CA TYR A 127 -8.19 5.74 -5.28
C TYR A 127 -8.98 5.63 -3.97
N LEU A 128 -9.12 6.73 -3.24
CA LEU A 128 -9.87 6.78 -1.97
C LEU A 128 -11.35 6.47 -2.21
N ASP A 129 -11.98 7.09 -3.20
CA ASP A 129 -13.38 6.85 -3.53
C ASP A 129 -13.61 5.43 -4.07
N TRP A 130 -12.75 4.97 -4.98
CA TRP A 130 -12.78 3.64 -5.55
C TRP A 130 -12.65 2.55 -4.46
N SER A 131 -11.83 2.78 -3.47
CA SER A 131 -11.59 1.81 -2.40
C SER A 131 -12.85 1.46 -1.61
N ARG A 132 -13.82 2.36 -1.52
CA ARG A 132 -15.09 2.16 -0.79
C ARG A 132 -16.01 1.12 -1.45
N THR A 133 -15.83 0.87 -2.73
CA THR A 133 -16.72 -0.01 -3.51
C THR A 133 -16.01 -1.24 -4.09
N HIS A 134 -14.68 -1.20 -4.22
CA HIS A 134 -13.90 -2.25 -4.88
C HIS A 134 -12.92 -2.97 -3.94
N VAL A 135 -12.88 -2.58 -2.66
CA VAL A 135 -11.97 -3.16 -1.69
C VAL A 135 -12.73 -3.56 -0.43
N TYR A 136 -12.44 -4.77 0.07
CA TYR A 136 -13.07 -5.24 1.30
C TYR A 136 -12.58 -4.49 2.54
N SER A 137 -11.26 -4.25 2.64
CA SER A 137 -10.65 -3.52 3.76
C SER A 137 -9.47 -2.67 3.31
N THR A 138 -9.41 -1.40 3.76
CA THR A 138 -8.32 -0.47 3.44
C THR A 138 -7.52 -0.12 4.68
N LEU A 139 -6.20 -0.25 4.59
CA LEU A 139 -5.24 0.19 5.61
C LEU A 139 -4.55 1.46 5.15
N HIS A 140 -4.74 2.53 5.89
CA HIS A 140 -4.08 3.80 5.66
C HIS A 140 -2.91 3.99 6.62
N ILE A 141 -1.72 4.37 6.11
CA ILE A 141 -0.51 4.46 6.92
C ILE A 141 0.06 5.88 6.86
N CYS A 142 0.44 6.43 8.03
CA CYS A 142 1.14 7.71 8.16
C CYS A 142 0.37 8.86 7.47
N TRP A 143 1.00 9.54 6.50
CA TRP A 143 0.34 10.58 5.72
C TRP A 143 -0.89 10.06 4.94
N GLY A 144 -0.83 8.83 4.44
CA GLY A 144 -2.00 8.19 3.82
C GLY A 144 -3.19 8.08 4.79
N ALA A 145 -2.94 7.89 6.10
CA ALA A 145 -4.00 7.91 7.10
C ALA A 145 -4.58 9.32 7.30
N GLN A 146 -3.72 10.35 7.30
CA GLN A 146 -4.19 11.74 7.37
C GLN A 146 -5.04 12.08 6.13
N ALA A 147 -4.60 11.67 4.94
CA ALA A 147 -5.33 11.87 3.69
C ALA A 147 -6.73 11.19 3.72
N GLY A 148 -6.78 9.94 4.18
CA GLY A 148 -8.04 9.21 4.33
C GLY A 148 -8.99 9.86 5.35
N LEU A 149 -8.48 10.28 6.50
CA LEU A 149 -9.27 11.00 7.51
C LEU A 149 -9.82 12.32 6.97
N PHE A 150 -9.00 13.06 6.24
CA PHE A 150 -9.43 14.32 5.63
C PHE A 150 -10.50 14.09 4.55
N HIS A 151 -10.22 13.19 3.60
CA HIS A 151 -11.13 12.95 2.48
C HIS A 151 -12.47 12.35 2.90
N HIS A 152 -12.45 11.31 3.74
CA HIS A 152 -13.68 10.58 4.10
C HIS A 152 -14.47 11.21 5.25
N HIS A 153 -13.81 11.96 6.14
CA HIS A 153 -14.40 12.44 7.38
C HIS A 153 -14.25 13.95 7.60
N GLY A 154 -13.57 14.67 6.69
CA GLY A 154 -13.33 16.11 6.82
C GLY A 154 -12.43 16.49 8.01
N ILE A 155 -11.63 15.53 8.51
CA ILE A 155 -10.74 15.77 9.66
C ILE A 155 -9.43 16.39 9.16
N PRO A 156 -9.16 17.68 9.45
CA PRO A 156 -7.96 18.34 8.98
C PRO A 156 -6.73 17.92 9.78
N LYS A 157 -5.55 18.07 9.18
CA LYS A 157 -4.29 17.98 9.90
C LYS A 157 -3.87 19.36 10.41
N HIS A 158 -3.15 19.38 11.52
CA HIS A 158 -2.61 20.59 12.13
C HIS A 158 -1.12 20.44 12.39
N PRO A 159 -0.29 21.44 12.04
CA PRO A 159 1.12 21.42 12.38
C PRO A 159 1.29 21.51 13.90
N LEU A 160 2.21 20.72 14.43
CA LEU A 160 2.62 20.86 15.83
C LEU A 160 3.73 21.90 15.93
N PRO A 161 3.85 22.63 17.06
CA PRO A 161 4.93 23.59 17.29
C PRO A 161 6.33 22.95 17.20
N THR A 162 6.44 21.69 17.60
CA THR A 162 7.65 20.88 17.54
C THR A 162 7.30 19.47 17.08
N LYS A 163 8.23 18.82 16.36
CA LYS A 163 8.06 17.43 15.95
C LYS A 163 7.95 16.53 17.19
N MET A 164 6.85 15.80 17.28
CA MET A 164 6.63 14.81 18.32
C MET A 164 6.97 13.41 17.79
N SER A 165 7.96 12.77 18.39
CA SER A 165 8.35 11.40 18.06
C SER A 165 8.55 10.61 19.34
N GLY A 166 8.12 9.35 19.38
CA GLY A 166 8.28 8.49 20.54
C GLY A 166 7.30 7.32 20.55
N ILE A 167 7.38 6.54 21.62
CA ILE A 167 6.45 5.46 21.92
C ILE A 167 5.48 5.99 22.97
N PHE A 168 4.21 6.06 22.62
CA PHE A 168 3.17 6.62 23.48
C PHE A 168 2.22 5.52 23.93
N ARG A 169 1.80 5.57 25.20
CA ARG A 169 0.77 4.66 25.69
C ARG A 169 -0.59 5.10 25.16
N HIS A 170 -1.26 4.20 24.44
CA HIS A 170 -2.63 4.39 23.98
C HIS A 170 -3.60 3.59 24.83
N ARG A 171 -4.80 4.15 25.03
CA ARG A 171 -5.93 3.46 25.67
C ARG A 171 -7.04 3.28 24.64
N PRO A 172 -7.45 2.05 24.34
CA PRO A 172 -8.63 1.80 23.51
C PRO A 172 -9.86 2.43 24.14
N LEU A 173 -10.66 3.15 23.35
CA LEU A 173 -11.97 3.65 23.79
C LEU A 173 -13.01 2.55 23.79
N ASP A 174 -12.91 1.62 22.84
CA ASP A 174 -13.71 0.39 22.80
C ASP A 174 -12.76 -0.83 22.82
N PRO A 175 -12.59 -1.48 23.98
CA PRO A 175 -11.74 -2.67 24.10
C PRO A 175 -12.30 -3.91 23.37
N ASN A 176 -13.57 -3.89 22.96
CA ASN A 176 -14.21 -4.98 22.24
C ASN A 176 -14.16 -4.80 20.72
N HIS A 177 -13.54 -3.72 20.23
CA HIS A 177 -13.41 -3.48 18.80
C HIS A 177 -12.68 -4.63 18.10
N PRO A 178 -13.17 -5.16 16.96
CA PRO A 178 -12.61 -6.35 16.30
C PRO A 178 -11.10 -6.29 16.02
N LEU A 179 -10.54 -5.10 15.77
CA LEU A 179 -9.11 -4.91 15.55
C LEU A 179 -8.24 -4.94 16.82
N LEU A 180 -8.86 -5.01 18.02
CA LEU A 180 -8.17 -4.93 19.32
C LEU A 180 -8.33 -6.20 20.15
N ARG A 181 -8.87 -7.27 19.58
CA ARG A 181 -9.06 -8.58 20.21
C ARG A 181 -7.83 -9.44 20.10
#